data_82d4694da5976120891c97ae41db8621
#
_entry.id   82d4694da5976120891c97ae41db8621
#
_cell.length_a   1.000
_cell.length_b   1.000
_cell.length_c   1.000
_cell.angle_alpha   90.00
_cell.angle_beta   90.00
_cell.angle_gamma   90.00
#
_symmetry.space_group_name_H-M   'P 1'
#
loop_
_entity.id
_entity.type
_entity.pdbx_description
1 polymer ?
#
loop_
_entity_poly.entity_id
_entity_poly.type
_entity_poly.pdbx_seq_one_letter_code
_entity_poly.pdbx_strand_id
1 'polypeptide(L)'
;MPQHPPQVPEPSGRIAAGSWDLPGRLRRDILSSWKRSLLAGLTPERFEVPHLTEIDEDGPLAWTAAPVMARLAGELEGTGIGILLADSRGHVISQRSGERHVLRLLDKIELAPGSLYDEEHIGTNAIGTAVFHARPSLVAGSEHFADALGKMACAASPITGADGQLTGVLDLTCAARDFNPLMLPLVKHAAAEIAAELAAGRLAVPQGSLALRTGPGDAMLPVPGWTDLTDTQRTVAELVVEGLTNRGVGARLFLSPHTVDFHLRQIYRRLGVRSRVELARLASPPRATMLLDPAALPIAVQRDATLPG
;
A
#
# COMPACT_ATOMS: atom_id res chain seq x y z
N MET A 1 -12.42 -33.07 23.97
CA MET A 1 -11.39 -33.52 23.00
C MET A 1 -10.82 -32.26 22.36
N PRO A 2 -9.55 -31.89 22.59
CA PRO A 2 -8.95 -30.74 21.97
C PRO A 2 -8.74 -31.05 20.49
N GLN A 3 -9.41 -30.26 19.62
CA GLN A 3 -9.17 -30.32 18.19
C GLN A 3 -7.82 -29.66 17.92
N HIS A 4 -6.87 -30.42 17.39
CA HIS A 4 -5.61 -29.90 16.91
C HIS A 4 -5.89 -28.83 15.84
N PRO A 5 -5.13 -27.69 15.84
CA PRO A 5 -5.20 -26.75 14.76
C PRO A 5 -4.87 -27.46 13.43
N PRO A 6 -5.50 -27.04 12.32
CA PRO A 6 -5.20 -27.65 11.03
C PRO A 6 -3.70 -27.46 10.76
N GLN A 7 -2.99 -28.57 10.61
CA GLN A 7 -1.59 -28.55 10.22
C GLN A 7 -1.50 -28.04 8.78
N VAL A 8 -0.71 -26.98 8.58
CA VAL A 8 -0.34 -26.50 7.25
C VAL A 8 0.40 -27.65 6.56
N PRO A 9 -0.04 -28.11 5.39
CA PRO A 9 0.66 -29.18 4.68
C PRO A 9 2.09 -28.76 4.35
N GLU A 10 3.08 -29.57 4.69
CA GLU A 10 4.47 -29.38 4.26
C GLU A 10 4.56 -29.50 2.72
N PRO A 11 5.39 -28.70 2.05
CA PRO A 11 5.55 -28.76 0.60
C PRO A 11 6.28 -30.07 0.25
N SER A 12 5.55 -31.07 -0.12
CA SER A 12 6.10 -32.34 -0.60
C SER A 12 5.69 -32.59 -2.04
N GLY A 13 6.67 -32.50 -2.92
CA GLY A 13 6.61 -33.04 -4.27
C GLY A 13 6.58 -31.97 -5.37
N ARG A 14 7.70 -31.84 -6.08
CA ARG A 14 7.81 -31.14 -7.35
C ARG A 14 6.80 -31.70 -8.34
N ILE A 15 5.96 -30.87 -8.90
CA ILE A 15 5.16 -31.22 -10.08
C ILE A 15 6.15 -31.22 -11.27
N ALA A 16 6.55 -32.40 -11.72
CA ALA A 16 7.30 -32.52 -12.98
C ALA A 16 6.39 -32.15 -14.14
N ALA A 17 6.90 -31.41 -15.11
CA ALA A 17 6.18 -31.04 -16.32
C ALA A 17 5.58 -32.29 -16.97
N GLY A 18 4.25 -32.39 -16.97
CA GLY A 18 3.50 -33.52 -17.61
C GLY A 18 2.89 -34.55 -16.66
N SER A 19 3.10 -34.47 -15.32
CA SER A 19 2.39 -35.32 -14.37
C SER A 19 1.43 -34.47 -13.53
N TRP A 20 0.17 -34.85 -13.46
CA TRP A 20 -0.91 -34.19 -12.72
C TRP A 20 -0.96 -34.65 -11.26
N ASP A 21 0.18 -35.03 -10.67
CA ASP A 21 0.27 -35.39 -9.26
C ASP A 21 0.14 -34.15 -8.38
N LEU A 22 -1.13 -33.78 -8.14
CA LEU A 22 -1.49 -32.70 -7.21
C LEU A 22 -1.16 -33.11 -5.79
N PRO A 23 -0.69 -32.17 -4.92
CA PRO A 23 -0.43 -32.45 -3.51
C PRO A 23 -1.65 -33.14 -2.89
N GLY A 24 -1.47 -34.32 -2.35
CA GLY A 24 -2.55 -35.21 -1.98
C GLY A 24 -3.37 -34.74 -0.77
N ARG A 25 -4.15 -33.70 -0.88
CA ARG A 25 -5.27 -33.26 -0.02
C ARG A 25 -5.58 -31.76 -0.17
N LEU A 26 -5.51 -31.21 -1.36
CA LEU A 26 -6.04 -29.87 -1.58
C LEU A 26 -7.56 -29.85 -1.40
N ARG A 27 -8.09 -28.79 -0.80
CA ARG A 27 -9.52 -28.53 -0.77
C ARG A 27 -10.07 -28.44 -2.19
N ARG A 28 -11.34 -28.77 -2.41
CA ARG A 28 -11.93 -28.81 -3.76
C ARG A 28 -11.89 -27.46 -4.48
N ASP A 29 -12.07 -26.37 -3.75
CA ASP A 29 -11.98 -25.00 -4.26
C ASP A 29 -10.56 -24.66 -4.73
N ILE A 30 -9.55 -25.00 -3.92
CA ILE A 30 -8.13 -24.84 -4.25
C ILE A 30 -7.75 -25.70 -5.47
N LEU A 31 -8.19 -26.96 -5.49
CA LEU A 31 -7.93 -27.85 -6.63
C LEU A 31 -8.51 -27.28 -7.93
N SER A 32 -9.71 -26.70 -7.88
CA SER A 32 -10.34 -26.08 -9.05
C SER A 32 -9.55 -24.84 -9.50
N SER A 33 -9.06 -24.03 -8.56
CA SER A 33 -8.21 -22.87 -8.84
C SER A 33 -6.87 -23.30 -9.47
N TRP A 34 -6.21 -24.32 -8.92
CA TRP A 34 -4.97 -24.87 -9.49
C TRP A 34 -5.14 -25.33 -10.94
N LYS A 35 -6.27 -26.01 -11.25
CA LYS A 35 -6.57 -26.40 -12.61
C LYS A 35 -6.72 -25.21 -13.55
N ARG A 36 -7.35 -24.12 -13.12
CA ARG A 36 -7.44 -22.88 -13.90
C ARG A 36 -6.06 -22.27 -14.14
N SER A 37 -5.21 -22.21 -13.11
CA SER A 37 -3.85 -21.70 -13.21
C SER A 37 -3.02 -22.49 -14.24
N LEU A 38 -3.10 -23.84 -14.22
CA LEU A 38 -2.43 -24.69 -15.18
C LEU A 38 -2.99 -24.52 -16.61
N LEU A 39 -4.31 -24.36 -16.74
CA LEU A 39 -4.94 -24.12 -18.06
C LEU A 39 -4.59 -22.74 -18.62
N ALA A 40 -4.31 -21.75 -17.76
CA ALA A 40 -3.78 -20.44 -18.15
C ALA A 40 -2.29 -20.50 -18.55
N GLY A 41 -1.64 -21.67 -18.46
CA GLY A 41 -0.24 -21.87 -18.84
C GLY A 41 0.76 -21.44 -17.76
N LEU A 42 0.32 -21.24 -16.53
CA LEU A 42 1.21 -20.90 -15.42
C LEU A 42 1.98 -22.14 -14.94
N THR A 43 3.17 -21.91 -14.40
CA THR A 43 3.97 -22.91 -13.70
C THR A 43 4.32 -22.42 -12.29
N PRO A 44 4.40 -23.31 -11.28
CA PRO A 44 4.64 -22.92 -9.89
C PRO A 44 5.96 -22.17 -9.66
N GLU A 45 6.98 -22.47 -10.47
CA GLU A 45 8.32 -21.90 -10.36
C GLU A 45 8.41 -20.49 -10.92
N ARG A 46 7.51 -20.12 -11.84
CA ARG A 46 7.46 -18.80 -12.46
C ARG A 46 6.58 -17.88 -11.64
N PHE A 47 7.19 -16.84 -11.11
CA PHE A 47 6.50 -15.81 -10.32
C PHE A 47 6.85 -14.44 -10.88
N GLU A 48 5.92 -13.85 -11.61
CA GLU A 48 6.03 -12.52 -12.20
C GLU A 48 4.75 -11.77 -11.89
N VAL A 49 4.86 -10.71 -11.10
CA VAL A 49 3.72 -9.91 -10.69
C VAL A 49 3.54 -8.73 -11.65
N PRO A 50 2.44 -8.65 -12.41
CA PRO A 50 2.16 -7.48 -13.23
C PRO A 50 1.94 -6.25 -12.35
N HIS A 51 2.43 -5.10 -12.81
CA HIS A 51 2.28 -3.83 -12.10
C HIS A 51 1.57 -2.80 -12.95
N LEU A 52 0.55 -2.18 -12.38
CA LEU A 52 -0.04 -0.95 -12.90
C LEU A 52 0.71 0.26 -12.36
N THR A 53 0.90 1.25 -13.23
CA THR A 53 1.46 2.55 -12.84
C THR A 53 0.40 3.53 -12.35
N GLU A 54 -0.87 3.26 -12.63
CA GLU A 54 -2.02 4.07 -12.20
C GLU A 54 -3.02 3.17 -11.50
N ILE A 55 -3.27 3.46 -10.23
CA ILE A 55 -4.27 2.80 -9.39
C ILE A 55 -5.15 3.88 -8.76
N ASP A 56 -6.39 3.53 -8.46
CA ASP A 56 -7.35 4.43 -7.83
C ASP A 56 -7.17 4.43 -6.30
N GLU A 57 -6.11 5.11 -5.83
CA GLU A 57 -5.80 5.24 -4.41
C GLU A 57 -6.78 6.15 -3.66
N ASP A 58 -7.55 6.95 -4.39
CA ASP A 58 -8.46 7.97 -3.88
C ASP A 58 -9.92 7.71 -4.23
N GLY A 59 -10.20 6.56 -4.80
CA GLY A 59 -11.55 6.17 -5.10
C GLY A 59 -12.40 5.92 -3.84
N PRO A 60 -13.72 5.85 -4.00
CA PRO A 60 -14.65 5.62 -2.90
C PRO A 60 -14.31 4.39 -2.06
N LEU A 61 -13.81 3.32 -2.69
CA LEU A 61 -13.40 2.10 -2.01
C LEU A 61 -12.21 2.36 -1.07
N ALA A 62 -11.14 3.01 -1.57
CA ALA A 62 -9.95 3.30 -0.79
C ALA A 62 -10.25 4.21 0.40
N TRP A 63 -11.04 5.26 0.17
CA TRP A 63 -11.45 6.20 1.23
C TRP A 63 -12.29 5.54 2.31
N THR A 64 -13.27 4.71 1.92
CA THR A 64 -14.15 4.03 2.87
C THR A 64 -13.40 2.95 3.66
N ALA A 65 -12.44 2.26 3.03
CA ALA A 65 -11.65 1.22 3.68
C ALA A 65 -10.57 1.78 4.62
N ALA A 66 -10.06 2.99 4.38
CA ALA A 66 -8.92 3.55 5.11
C ALA A 66 -9.09 3.57 6.63
N PRO A 67 -10.21 4.02 7.23
CA PRO A 67 -10.40 4.01 8.68
C PRO A 67 -10.48 2.59 9.25
N VAL A 68 -11.12 1.65 8.55
CA VAL A 68 -11.22 0.24 8.96
C VAL A 68 -9.84 -0.41 8.94
N MET A 69 -9.07 -0.20 7.88
CA MET A 69 -7.71 -0.72 7.76
C MET A 69 -6.76 -0.12 8.82
N ALA A 70 -6.91 1.18 9.14
CA ALA A 70 -6.11 1.82 10.18
C ALA A 70 -6.41 1.26 11.57
N ARG A 71 -7.68 1.04 11.90
CA ARG A 71 -8.10 0.39 13.15
C ARG A 71 -7.55 -1.04 13.25
N LEU A 72 -7.74 -1.85 12.19
CA LEU A 72 -7.22 -3.21 12.14
C LEU A 72 -5.70 -3.26 12.29
N ALA A 73 -4.96 -2.33 11.68
CA ALA A 73 -3.50 -2.28 11.81
C ALA A 73 -3.05 -2.08 13.27
N GLY A 74 -3.80 -1.27 14.04
CA GLY A 74 -3.54 -1.11 15.47
C GLY A 74 -3.92 -2.35 16.29
N GLU A 75 -5.06 -2.99 15.98
CA GLU A 75 -5.55 -4.19 16.68
C GLU A 75 -4.67 -5.43 16.40
N LEU A 76 -4.04 -5.48 15.23
CA LEU A 76 -3.18 -6.57 14.78
C LEU A 76 -1.69 -6.32 15.01
N GLU A 77 -1.33 -5.23 15.70
CA GLU A 77 0.08 -4.98 16.04
C GLU A 77 0.66 -6.13 16.87
N GLY A 78 1.85 -6.60 16.52
CA GLY A 78 2.53 -7.74 17.16
C GLY A 78 2.09 -9.11 16.65
N THR A 79 1.15 -9.22 15.71
CA THR A 79 0.65 -10.50 15.20
C THR A 79 1.34 -10.98 13.92
N GLY A 80 2.15 -10.15 13.27
CA GLY A 80 2.79 -10.47 12.00
C GLY A 80 1.86 -10.43 10.79
N ILE A 81 0.67 -9.79 10.91
CA ILE A 81 -0.33 -9.72 9.84
C ILE A 81 -0.25 -8.38 9.11
N GLY A 82 -0.20 -8.44 7.78
CA GLY A 82 -0.41 -7.32 6.87
C GLY A 82 -1.84 -7.27 6.36
N ILE A 83 -2.32 -6.08 6.06
CA ILE A 83 -3.67 -5.80 5.57
C ILE A 83 -3.55 -5.19 4.19
N LEU A 84 -4.28 -5.72 3.22
CA LEU A 84 -4.28 -5.23 1.85
C LEU A 84 -5.70 -4.98 1.37
N LEU A 85 -5.83 -3.98 0.53
CA LEU A 85 -7.06 -3.68 -0.20
C LEU A 85 -6.77 -3.82 -1.68
N ALA A 86 -7.57 -4.59 -2.38
CA ALA A 86 -7.50 -4.71 -3.83
C ALA A 86 -8.81 -4.25 -4.47
N ASP A 87 -8.75 -3.84 -5.73
CA ASP A 87 -9.93 -3.55 -6.55
C ASP A 87 -10.66 -4.83 -6.98
N SER A 88 -11.73 -4.68 -7.74
CA SER A 88 -12.54 -5.79 -8.26
C SER A 88 -11.82 -6.68 -9.28
N ARG A 89 -10.62 -6.30 -9.73
CA ARG A 89 -9.77 -7.05 -10.66
C ARG A 89 -8.60 -7.73 -9.95
N GLY A 90 -8.36 -7.41 -8.67
CA GLY A 90 -7.23 -7.92 -7.89
C GLY A 90 -5.99 -7.03 -7.90
N HIS A 91 -6.08 -5.77 -8.41
CA HIS A 91 -4.99 -4.82 -8.23
C HIS A 91 -4.97 -4.31 -6.80
N VAL A 92 -3.85 -4.45 -6.14
CA VAL A 92 -3.65 -3.91 -4.80
C VAL A 92 -3.63 -2.38 -4.86
N ILE A 93 -4.54 -1.73 -4.15
CA ILE A 93 -4.66 -0.27 -4.10
C ILE A 93 -4.17 0.33 -2.79
N SER A 94 -4.15 -0.45 -1.71
CA SER A 94 -3.65 0.00 -0.41
C SER A 94 -3.06 -1.15 0.39
N GLN A 95 -2.08 -0.82 1.23
CA GLN A 95 -1.38 -1.76 2.11
C GLN A 95 -1.17 -1.11 3.48
N ARG A 96 -1.41 -1.86 4.56
CA ARG A 96 -1.18 -1.43 5.94
C ARG A 96 -0.52 -2.52 6.76
N SER A 97 0.41 -2.16 7.62
CA SER A 97 0.92 -3.00 8.70
C SER A 97 1.61 -2.15 9.76
N GLY A 98 1.42 -2.43 11.03
CA GLY A 98 2.17 -1.85 12.13
C GLY A 98 3.63 -2.32 12.22
N GLU A 99 4.03 -3.32 11.46
CA GLU A 99 5.27 -4.06 11.64
C GLU A 99 6.18 -4.05 10.41
N ARG A 100 7.41 -3.53 10.57
CA ARG A 100 8.39 -3.43 9.48
C ARG A 100 8.80 -4.78 8.88
N HIS A 101 8.77 -5.86 9.67
CA HIS A 101 9.15 -7.17 9.16
C HIS A 101 8.05 -7.74 8.24
N VAL A 102 6.79 -7.43 8.51
CA VAL A 102 5.66 -7.77 7.65
C VAL A 102 5.77 -7.04 6.32
N LEU A 103 6.02 -5.72 6.34
CA LEU A 103 6.22 -4.95 5.10
C LEU A 103 7.35 -5.53 4.23
N ARG A 104 8.48 -5.93 4.84
CA ARG A 104 9.57 -6.59 4.12
C ARG A 104 9.20 -7.97 3.57
N LEU A 105 8.29 -8.68 4.26
CA LEU A 105 7.78 -9.95 3.79
C LEU A 105 6.90 -9.75 2.54
N LEU A 106 6.01 -8.78 2.58
CA LEU A 106 5.14 -8.41 1.46
C LEU A 106 5.95 -7.89 0.27
N ASP A 107 6.99 -7.08 0.50
CA ASP A 107 7.91 -6.62 -0.56
C ASP A 107 8.60 -7.76 -1.31
N LYS A 108 8.97 -8.85 -0.60
CA LYS A 108 9.64 -10.00 -1.22
C LYS A 108 8.76 -10.76 -2.20
N ILE A 109 7.47 -10.69 -2.02
CA ILE A 109 6.47 -11.31 -2.90
C ILE A 109 5.77 -10.25 -3.76
N GLU A 110 6.32 -9.05 -3.84
CA GLU A 110 5.80 -7.92 -4.63
C GLU A 110 4.32 -7.60 -4.34
N LEU A 111 3.83 -7.91 -3.14
CA LEU A 111 2.45 -7.67 -2.73
C LEU A 111 2.33 -6.24 -2.17
N ALA A 112 2.25 -5.28 -3.08
CA ALA A 112 2.27 -3.85 -2.81
C ALA A 112 1.31 -3.09 -3.74
N PRO A 113 0.95 -1.82 -3.44
CA PRO A 113 0.11 -1.03 -4.33
C PRO A 113 0.61 -1.02 -5.78
N GLY A 114 -0.30 -1.25 -6.72
CA GLY A 114 -0.03 -1.42 -8.14
C GLY A 114 0.13 -2.86 -8.60
N SER A 115 0.37 -3.81 -7.71
CA SER A 115 0.53 -5.23 -8.04
C SER A 115 -0.81 -5.87 -8.39
N LEU A 116 -0.83 -6.69 -9.44
CA LEU A 116 -2.01 -7.48 -9.82
C LEU A 116 -1.89 -8.91 -9.27
N TYR A 117 -2.84 -9.27 -8.42
CA TYR A 117 -2.91 -10.58 -7.76
C TYR A 117 -4.14 -11.39 -8.16
N ASP A 118 -4.44 -11.43 -9.46
CA ASP A 118 -5.48 -12.32 -10.01
C ASP A 118 -4.99 -13.77 -10.20
N GLU A 119 -5.92 -14.70 -10.49
CA GLU A 119 -5.56 -16.10 -10.74
C GLU A 119 -4.92 -16.32 -12.11
N GLU A 120 -5.10 -15.42 -13.08
CA GLU A 120 -4.57 -15.59 -14.44
C GLU A 120 -3.07 -15.33 -14.51
N HIS A 121 -2.54 -14.48 -13.61
CA HIS A 121 -1.13 -14.10 -13.61
C HIS A 121 -0.35 -14.75 -12.46
N ILE A 122 -0.95 -14.84 -11.27
CA ILE A 122 -0.25 -15.34 -10.06
C ILE A 122 -0.62 -16.81 -9.77
N GLY A 123 -1.71 -17.30 -10.35
CA GLY A 123 -2.30 -18.58 -9.98
C GLY A 123 -3.06 -18.48 -8.67
N THR A 124 -3.33 -19.62 -8.05
CA THR A 124 -4.11 -19.70 -6.81
C THR A 124 -3.50 -18.87 -5.71
N ASN A 125 -4.22 -17.84 -5.28
CA ASN A 125 -3.93 -16.97 -4.15
C ASN A 125 -5.26 -16.46 -3.56
N ALA A 126 -5.25 -15.93 -2.33
CA ALA A 126 -6.50 -15.58 -1.64
C ALA A 126 -7.24 -14.43 -2.32
N ILE A 127 -6.53 -13.38 -2.77
CA ILE A 127 -7.13 -12.23 -3.47
C ILE A 127 -7.79 -12.69 -4.76
N GLY A 128 -7.02 -13.34 -5.66
CA GLY A 128 -7.51 -13.79 -6.98
C GLY A 128 -8.66 -14.78 -6.85
N THR A 129 -8.58 -15.71 -5.89
CA THR A 129 -9.66 -16.67 -5.63
C THR A 129 -10.92 -15.99 -5.08
N ALA A 130 -10.76 -14.97 -4.21
CA ALA A 130 -11.91 -14.19 -3.72
C ALA A 130 -12.55 -13.35 -4.83
N VAL A 131 -11.75 -12.77 -5.74
CA VAL A 131 -12.23 -12.06 -6.94
C VAL A 131 -13.02 -13.02 -7.83
N PHE A 132 -12.44 -14.18 -8.17
CA PHE A 132 -13.05 -15.13 -9.10
C PHE A 132 -14.38 -15.68 -8.60
N HIS A 133 -14.47 -16.02 -7.31
CA HIS A 133 -15.69 -16.64 -6.74
C HIS A 133 -16.67 -15.65 -6.12
N ALA A 134 -16.29 -14.38 -5.96
CA ALA A 134 -17.00 -13.39 -5.15
C ALA A 134 -17.37 -13.94 -3.75
N ARG A 135 -16.45 -14.70 -3.13
CA ARG A 135 -16.63 -15.37 -1.83
C ARG A 135 -15.33 -15.28 -1.02
N PRO A 136 -15.43 -15.30 0.32
CA PRO A 136 -14.25 -15.37 1.17
C PRO A 136 -13.37 -16.58 0.83
N SER A 137 -12.08 -16.36 0.77
CA SER A 137 -11.06 -17.36 0.45
C SER A 137 -9.98 -17.39 1.51
N LEU A 138 -9.47 -18.58 1.81
CA LEU A 138 -8.29 -18.80 2.62
C LEU A 138 -7.34 -19.67 1.82
N VAL A 139 -6.10 -19.22 1.65
CA VAL A 139 -5.04 -19.97 0.94
C VAL A 139 -3.79 -19.95 1.81
N ALA A 140 -3.26 -21.11 2.16
CA ALA A 140 -2.15 -21.22 3.10
C ALA A 140 -1.08 -22.21 2.63
N GLY A 141 0.18 -21.81 2.75
CA GLY A 141 1.31 -22.69 2.45
C GLY A 141 1.27 -23.22 1.03
N SER A 142 1.36 -24.53 0.86
CA SER A 142 1.35 -25.24 -0.42
C SER A 142 0.00 -25.20 -1.17
N GLU A 143 -1.03 -24.57 -0.62
CA GLU A 143 -2.27 -24.29 -1.34
C GLU A 143 -2.08 -23.16 -2.39
N HIS A 144 -1.11 -22.27 -2.19
CA HIS A 144 -0.72 -21.31 -3.21
C HIS A 144 -0.15 -22.01 -4.44
N PHE A 145 -0.48 -21.50 -5.62
CA PHE A 145 0.03 -22.09 -6.86
C PHE A 145 1.53 -21.77 -7.05
N ALA A 146 1.92 -20.51 -6.86
CA ALA A 146 3.31 -20.10 -7.03
C ALA A 146 4.16 -20.51 -5.80
N ASP A 147 5.32 -21.11 -6.04
CA ASP A 147 6.27 -21.55 -5.01
C ASP A 147 6.73 -20.37 -4.11
N ALA A 148 6.85 -19.18 -4.71
CA ALA A 148 7.20 -17.95 -3.98
C ALA A 148 6.23 -17.64 -2.84
N LEU A 149 4.96 -18.02 -2.97
CA LEU A 149 3.91 -17.82 -1.97
C LEU A 149 3.76 -18.97 -1.00
N GLY A 150 4.49 -20.08 -1.19
CA GLY A 150 4.37 -21.29 -0.39
C GLY A 150 4.67 -21.14 1.12
N LYS A 151 5.24 -20.01 1.53
CA LYS A 151 5.50 -19.67 2.94
C LYS A 151 4.52 -18.64 3.51
N MET A 152 3.47 -18.32 2.77
CA MET A 152 2.46 -17.33 3.13
C MET A 152 1.16 -18.01 3.57
N ALA A 153 0.36 -17.29 4.34
CA ALA A 153 -1.03 -17.62 4.62
C ALA A 153 -1.86 -16.34 4.46
N CYS A 154 -2.89 -16.42 3.64
CA CYS A 154 -3.69 -15.28 3.20
C CYS A 154 -5.17 -15.60 3.38
N ALA A 155 -5.92 -14.65 3.92
CA ALA A 155 -7.37 -14.73 4.07
C ALA A 155 -8.00 -13.50 3.43
N ALA A 156 -8.79 -13.68 2.38
CA ALA A 156 -9.41 -12.61 1.63
C ALA A 156 -10.94 -12.67 1.70
N SER A 157 -11.57 -11.52 1.68
CA SER A 157 -13.03 -11.41 1.61
C SER A 157 -13.45 -10.34 0.60
N PRO A 158 -14.43 -10.64 -0.27
CA PRO A 158 -14.96 -9.66 -1.19
C PRO A 158 -15.68 -8.54 -0.46
N ILE A 159 -15.60 -7.34 -1.01
CA ILE A 159 -16.35 -6.15 -0.65
C ILE A 159 -17.34 -5.91 -1.78
N THR A 160 -18.64 -5.93 -1.48
CA THR A 160 -19.70 -5.73 -2.47
C THR A 160 -20.32 -4.35 -2.32
N GLY A 161 -20.58 -3.70 -3.45
CA GLY A 161 -21.34 -2.45 -3.47
C GLY A 161 -22.82 -2.63 -3.15
N ALA A 162 -23.56 -1.51 -3.07
CA ALA A 162 -25.01 -1.51 -2.84
C ALA A 162 -25.80 -2.23 -3.95
N ASP A 163 -25.23 -2.32 -5.15
CA ASP A 163 -25.76 -3.03 -6.32
C ASP A 163 -25.47 -4.55 -6.28
N GLY A 164 -24.80 -5.04 -5.24
CA GLY A 164 -24.37 -6.42 -5.10
C GLY A 164 -23.17 -6.82 -5.97
N GLN A 165 -22.58 -5.87 -6.72
CA GLN A 165 -21.40 -6.14 -7.54
C GLN A 165 -20.14 -6.12 -6.68
N LEU A 166 -19.12 -6.91 -7.10
CA LEU A 166 -17.82 -6.90 -6.49
C LEU A 166 -17.15 -5.55 -6.72
N THR A 167 -16.87 -4.82 -5.64
CA THR A 167 -16.18 -3.52 -5.67
C THR A 167 -14.70 -3.67 -5.37
N GLY A 168 -14.34 -4.64 -4.53
CA GLY A 168 -12.95 -4.93 -4.17
C GLY A 168 -12.83 -6.12 -3.24
N VAL A 169 -11.62 -6.31 -2.72
CA VAL A 169 -11.26 -7.40 -1.81
C VAL A 169 -10.41 -6.84 -0.67
N LEU A 170 -10.77 -7.19 0.56
CA LEU A 170 -9.89 -7.01 1.71
C LEU A 170 -9.15 -8.32 1.98
N ASP A 171 -7.83 -8.24 2.22
CA ASP A 171 -6.98 -9.39 2.48
C ASP A 171 -6.13 -9.20 3.73
N LEU A 172 -5.96 -10.28 4.48
CA LEU A 172 -5.03 -10.40 5.61
C LEU A 172 -3.98 -11.41 5.24
N THR A 173 -2.72 -11.00 5.23
CA THR A 173 -1.58 -11.84 4.83
C THR A 173 -0.51 -11.87 5.92
N CYS A 174 0.00 -13.08 6.21
CA CYS A 174 1.11 -13.29 7.14
C CYS A 174 2.06 -14.40 6.65
N ALA A 175 3.17 -14.60 7.34
CA ALA A 175 3.94 -15.83 7.15
C ALA A 175 3.11 -17.05 7.62
N ALA A 176 3.23 -18.18 6.93
CA ALA A 176 2.45 -19.39 7.25
C ALA A 176 2.60 -19.88 8.69
N ARG A 177 3.77 -19.63 9.32
CA ARG A 177 4.01 -19.94 10.75
C ARG A 177 3.19 -19.09 11.72
N ASP A 178 2.78 -17.89 11.28
CA ASP A 178 2.02 -16.92 12.08
C ASP A 178 0.51 -17.02 11.78
N PHE A 179 0.12 -18.04 11.00
CA PHE A 179 -1.27 -18.27 10.62
C PHE A 179 -2.18 -18.48 11.81
N ASN A 180 -3.32 -17.78 11.80
CA ASN A 180 -4.38 -17.93 12.78
C ASN A 180 -5.73 -18.16 12.07
N PRO A 181 -6.48 -19.22 12.42
CA PRO A 181 -7.81 -19.47 11.83
C PRO A 181 -8.80 -18.32 11.98
N LEU A 182 -8.59 -17.41 12.93
CA LEU A 182 -9.42 -16.22 13.11
C LEU A 182 -9.24 -15.17 12.02
N MET A 183 -8.21 -15.27 11.19
CA MET A 183 -8.00 -14.34 10.06
C MET A 183 -9.20 -14.30 9.12
N LEU A 184 -9.78 -15.47 8.79
CA LEU A 184 -10.92 -15.52 7.87
C LEU A 184 -12.20 -14.87 8.43
N PRO A 185 -12.69 -15.18 9.64
CA PRO A 185 -13.83 -14.46 10.21
C PRO A 185 -13.54 -12.97 10.42
N LEU A 186 -12.32 -12.59 10.78
CA LEU A 186 -11.93 -11.19 10.96
C LEU A 186 -12.01 -10.40 9.64
N VAL A 187 -11.40 -10.91 8.57
CA VAL A 187 -11.44 -10.23 7.27
C VAL A 187 -12.85 -10.16 6.70
N LYS A 188 -13.67 -11.18 6.93
CA LYS A 188 -15.09 -11.16 6.54
C LYS A 188 -15.86 -10.05 7.26
N HIS A 189 -15.64 -9.90 8.57
CA HIS A 189 -16.30 -8.86 9.34
C HIS A 189 -15.89 -7.47 8.87
N ALA A 190 -14.59 -7.23 8.70
CA ALA A 190 -14.07 -5.96 8.24
C ALA A 190 -14.51 -5.62 6.80
N ALA A 191 -14.53 -6.60 5.89
CA ALA A 191 -15.03 -6.40 4.53
C ALA A 191 -16.52 -6.06 4.51
N ALA A 192 -17.33 -6.69 5.38
CA ALA A 192 -18.75 -6.37 5.53
C ALA A 192 -18.97 -4.96 6.10
N GLU A 193 -18.13 -4.51 7.03
CA GLU A 193 -18.14 -3.13 7.55
C GLU A 193 -17.88 -2.12 6.43
N ILE A 194 -16.84 -2.34 5.61
CA ILE A 194 -16.53 -1.48 4.46
C ILE A 194 -17.71 -1.47 3.46
N ALA A 195 -18.27 -2.64 3.15
CA ALA A 195 -19.41 -2.76 2.25
C ALA A 195 -20.64 -1.98 2.75
N ALA A 196 -20.93 -2.04 4.06
CA ALA A 196 -22.03 -1.30 4.67
C ALA A 196 -21.82 0.22 4.61
N GLU A 197 -20.61 0.71 4.82
CA GLU A 197 -20.28 2.13 4.70
C GLU A 197 -20.36 2.62 3.24
N LEU A 198 -19.89 1.82 2.27
CA LEU A 198 -20.06 2.11 0.84
C LEU A 198 -21.54 2.21 0.46
N ALA A 199 -22.35 1.26 0.90
CA ALA A 199 -23.79 1.24 0.62
C ALA A 199 -24.54 2.41 1.27
N ALA A 200 -24.08 2.88 2.42
CA ALA A 200 -24.65 4.03 3.11
C ALA A 200 -24.33 5.37 2.44
N GLY A 201 -23.47 5.38 1.41
CA GLY A 201 -23.01 6.59 0.73
C GLY A 201 -22.28 7.56 1.66
N ARG A 202 -21.88 7.09 2.84
CA ARG A 202 -21.08 7.85 3.78
C ARG A 202 -19.63 7.82 3.31
N LEU A 203 -19.33 8.69 2.35
CA LEU A 203 -17.95 9.07 2.13
C LEU A 203 -17.47 9.69 3.44
N ALA A 204 -16.69 8.95 4.19
CA ALA A 204 -15.91 9.55 5.27
C ALA A 204 -14.92 10.51 4.60
N VAL A 205 -15.37 11.72 4.30
CA VAL A 205 -14.46 12.82 4.08
C VAL A 205 -13.67 12.89 5.38
N PRO A 206 -12.37 12.66 5.39
CA PRO A 206 -11.57 12.84 6.58
C PRO A 206 -11.84 14.27 7.05
N GLN A 207 -12.58 14.44 8.15
CA GLN A 207 -12.60 15.69 8.90
C GLN A 207 -11.27 15.78 9.66
N GLY A 208 -10.26 16.01 8.89
CA GLY A 208 -8.88 16.13 9.28
C GLY A 208 -8.11 16.58 8.08
N SER A 209 -8.55 17.64 7.39
CA SER A 209 -7.58 18.62 6.96
C SER A 209 -6.75 18.88 8.22
N LEU A 210 -5.58 18.24 8.32
CA LEU A 210 -4.51 18.84 9.08
C LEU A 210 -4.36 20.21 8.45
N ALA A 211 -5.08 21.18 9.02
CA ALA A 211 -4.74 22.56 8.83
C ALA A 211 -3.28 22.60 9.27
N LEU A 212 -2.37 22.62 8.30
CA LEU A 212 -1.02 23.06 8.52
C LEU A 212 -1.18 24.31 9.37
N ARG A 213 -0.70 24.25 10.62
CA ARG A 213 -0.60 25.42 11.46
C ARG A 213 0.38 26.35 10.75
N THR A 214 -0.17 27.10 9.81
CA THR A 214 0.50 28.26 9.25
C THR A 214 0.62 29.25 10.39
N GLY A 215 1.85 29.37 10.89
CA GLY A 215 2.21 30.55 11.66
C GLY A 215 1.91 31.77 10.81
N PRO A 216 1.57 32.92 11.42
CA PRO A 216 1.26 34.13 10.68
C PRO A 216 2.53 34.60 9.95
N GLY A 217 2.62 34.36 8.65
CA GLY A 217 3.71 34.91 7.86
C GLY A 217 4.08 34.23 6.53
N ASP A 218 3.73 32.97 6.27
CA ASP A 218 4.14 32.30 5.03
C ASP A 218 2.94 31.98 4.13
N ALA A 219 2.60 32.91 3.27
CA ALA A 219 1.79 32.62 2.07
C ALA A 219 2.67 31.83 1.10
N MET A 220 2.68 30.51 1.24
CA MET A 220 3.29 29.62 0.23
C MET A 220 2.48 29.76 -1.06
N LEU A 221 3.12 30.22 -2.13
CA LEU A 221 2.51 30.24 -3.46
C LEU A 221 2.05 28.81 -3.80
N PRO A 222 0.83 28.63 -4.32
CA PRO A 222 0.34 27.31 -4.65
C PRO A 222 1.25 26.69 -5.71
N VAL A 223 1.90 25.59 -5.37
CA VAL A 223 2.69 24.79 -6.31
C VAL A 223 1.72 24.18 -7.31
N PRO A 224 1.86 24.44 -8.63
CA PRO A 224 0.98 23.84 -9.62
C PRO A 224 0.96 22.31 -9.49
N GLY A 225 -0.24 21.71 -9.44
CA GLY A 225 -0.40 20.26 -9.28
C GLY A 225 -0.31 19.74 -7.84
N TRP A 226 0.00 20.59 -6.84
CA TRP A 226 0.05 20.15 -5.43
C TRP A 226 -1.33 19.79 -4.89
N THR A 227 -2.36 20.49 -5.36
CA THR A 227 -3.77 20.21 -5.05
C THR A 227 -4.26 18.91 -5.66
N ASP A 228 -3.57 18.40 -6.70
CA ASP A 228 -3.92 17.16 -7.39
C ASP A 228 -3.29 15.93 -6.73
N LEU A 229 -2.44 16.15 -5.72
CA LEU A 229 -1.89 15.07 -4.90
C LEU A 229 -2.93 14.59 -3.90
N THR A 230 -2.97 13.28 -3.73
CA THR A 230 -3.74 12.63 -2.67
C THR A 230 -3.20 13.01 -1.30
N ASP A 231 -3.98 12.83 -0.23
CA ASP A 231 -3.50 13.12 1.12
C ASP A 231 -2.28 12.26 1.47
N THR A 232 -2.28 10.97 1.09
CA THR A 232 -1.12 10.10 1.27
C THR A 232 0.08 10.58 0.46
N GLN A 233 -0.10 10.95 -0.80
CA GLN A 233 0.98 11.45 -1.65
C GLN A 233 1.50 12.79 -1.14
N ARG A 234 0.63 13.66 -0.66
CA ARG A 234 1.02 14.95 -0.06
C ARG A 234 1.89 14.73 1.18
N THR A 235 1.46 13.85 2.09
CA THR A 235 2.23 13.50 3.28
C THR A 235 3.57 12.85 2.93
N VAL A 236 3.60 11.95 1.94
CA VAL A 236 4.86 11.38 1.43
C VAL A 236 5.76 12.48 0.86
N ALA A 237 5.22 13.38 0.05
CA ALA A 237 5.99 14.50 -0.53
C ALA A 237 6.56 15.42 0.54
N GLU A 238 5.79 15.80 1.54
CA GLU A 238 6.22 16.63 2.67
C GLU A 238 7.38 15.99 3.43
N LEU A 239 7.25 14.72 3.82
CA LEU A 239 8.31 13.99 4.53
C LEU A 239 9.59 13.84 3.67
N VAL A 240 9.42 13.71 2.37
CA VAL A 240 10.54 13.66 1.41
C VAL A 240 11.22 15.02 1.30
N VAL A 241 10.48 16.11 1.28
CA VAL A 241 10.99 17.50 1.31
C VAL A 241 11.72 17.79 2.62
N GLU A 242 11.24 17.29 3.76
CA GLU A 242 11.92 17.32 5.05
C GLU A 242 13.25 16.53 5.07
N GLY A 243 13.57 15.79 4.00
CA GLY A 243 14.83 15.07 3.84
C GLY A 243 14.80 13.60 4.27
N LEU A 244 13.65 13.03 4.63
CA LEU A 244 13.55 11.62 5.02
C LEU A 244 13.83 10.72 3.81
N THR A 245 14.57 9.64 4.01
CA THR A 245 14.74 8.58 3.00
C THR A 245 13.42 7.80 2.83
N ASN A 246 13.26 7.03 1.72
CA ASN A 246 12.09 6.16 1.54
C ASN A 246 11.86 5.23 2.74
N ARG A 247 12.95 4.75 3.35
CA ARG A 247 12.90 3.95 4.58
C ARG A 247 12.37 4.78 5.77
N GLY A 248 12.79 6.04 5.88
CA GLY A 248 12.33 6.96 6.93
C GLY A 248 10.86 7.32 6.79
N VAL A 249 10.43 7.64 5.56
CA VAL A 249 9.02 7.90 5.24
C VAL A 249 8.17 6.65 5.52
N GLY A 250 8.59 5.50 5.02
CA GLY A 250 7.89 4.23 5.26
C GLY A 250 7.76 3.91 6.74
N ALA A 251 8.83 4.16 7.53
CA ALA A 251 8.79 3.97 8.98
C ALA A 251 7.76 4.86 9.69
N ARG A 252 7.58 6.09 9.18
CA ARG A 252 6.67 7.08 9.80
C ARG A 252 5.22 6.87 9.40
N LEU A 253 4.99 6.36 8.18
CA LEU A 253 3.64 6.15 7.62
C LEU A 253 3.20 4.69 7.66
N PHE A 254 4.02 3.79 8.23
CA PHE A 254 3.78 2.34 8.22
C PHE A 254 3.63 1.77 6.80
N LEU A 255 4.46 2.30 5.87
CA LEU A 255 4.54 1.86 4.48
C LEU A 255 5.87 1.13 4.22
N SER A 256 5.88 0.23 3.23
CA SER A 256 7.14 -0.32 2.74
C SER A 256 7.95 0.73 1.99
N PRO A 257 9.30 0.63 1.93
CA PRO A 257 10.10 1.50 1.07
C PRO A 257 9.72 1.42 -0.41
N HIS A 258 9.22 0.27 -0.86
CA HIS A 258 8.72 0.06 -2.22
C HIS A 258 7.42 0.83 -2.45
N THR A 259 6.48 0.77 -1.50
CA THR A 259 5.25 1.56 -1.52
C THR A 259 5.54 3.06 -1.55
N VAL A 260 6.53 3.53 -0.77
CA VAL A 260 6.96 4.94 -0.81
C VAL A 260 7.53 5.30 -2.18
N ASP A 261 8.33 4.42 -2.80
CA ASP A 261 8.88 4.62 -4.13
C ASP A 261 7.77 4.69 -5.19
N PHE A 262 6.75 3.84 -5.07
CA PHE A 262 5.56 3.89 -5.91
C PHE A 262 4.85 5.26 -5.79
N HIS A 263 4.55 5.74 -4.58
CA HIS A 263 3.96 7.07 -4.38
C HIS A 263 4.83 8.18 -4.96
N LEU A 264 6.15 8.11 -4.81
CA LEU A 264 7.07 9.11 -5.36
C LEU A 264 7.03 9.16 -6.89
N ARG A 265 6.93 8.02 -7.57
CA ARG A 265 6.77 8.01 -9.05
C ARG A 265 5.48 8.71 -9.47
N GLN A 266 4.38 8.51 -8.74
CA GLN A 266 3.11 9.17 -8.99
C GLN A 266 3.21 10.69 -8.73
N ILE A 267 3.78 11.08 -7.59
CA ILE A 267 4.02 12.48 -7.22
C ILE A 267 4.85 13.18 -8.31
N TYR A 268 5.96 12.57 -8.73
CA TYR A 268 6.85 13.13 -9.74
C TYR A 268 6.10 13.36 -11.07
N ARG A 269 5.27 12.41 -11.48
CA ARG A 269 4.47 12.52 -12.69
C ARG A 269 3.44 13.66 -12.59
N ARG A 270 2.68 13.72 -11.48
CA ARG A 270 1.64 14.74 -11.27
C ARG A 270 2.20 16.15 -11.16
N LEU A 271 3.35 16.32 -10.50
CA LEU A 271 4.00 17.61 -10.33
C LEU A 271 4.94 17.98 -11.50
N GLY A 272 5.14 17.09 -12.47
CA GLY A 272 6.03 17.32 -13.59
C GLY A 272 7.51 17.40 -13.22
N VAL A 273 7.91 16.82 -12.06
CA VAL A 273 9.29 16.75 -11.60
C VAL A 273 9.89 15.37 -11.88
N ARG A 274 11.24 15.30 -11.97
CA ARG A 274 11.95 14.08 -12.34
C ARG A 274 12.80 13.51 -11.22
N SER A 275 12.92 14.21 -10.12
CA SER A 275 13.80 13.80 -9.03
C SER A 275 13.36 14.35 -7.69
N ARG A 276 13.85 13.70 -6.62
CA ARG A 276 13.68 14.14 -5.24
C ARG A 276 14.20 15.57 -5.00
N VAL A 277 15.30 15.94 -5.69
CA VAL A 277 15.89 17.28 -5.58
C VAL A 277 14.98 18.32 -6.22
N GLU A 278 14.38 17.98 -7.36
CA GLU A 278 13.40 18.87 -8.02
C GLU A 278 12.13 19.03 -7.17
N LEU A 279 11.63 17.95 -6.56
CA LEU A 279 10.51 18.00 -5.62
C LEU A 279 10.82 18.92 -4.44
N ALA A 280 12.01 18.77 -3.82
CA ALA A 280 12.42 19.61 -2.70
C ALA A 280 12.56 21.10 -3.11
N ARG A 281 13.05 21.38 -4.32
CA ARG A 281 13.14 22.76 -4.86
C ARG A 281 11.75 23.36 -5.12
N LEU A 282 10.83 22.54 -5.67
CA LEU A 282 9.46 22.98 -5.97
C LEU A 282 8.70 23.36 -4.70
N ALA A 283 8.91 22.61 -3.60
CA ALA A 283 8.25 22.82 -2.33
C ALA A 283 8.98 23.83 -1.41
N SER A 284 10.21 24.25 -1.78
CA SER A 284 10.93 25.28 -1.01
C SER A 284 10.53 26.68 -1.51
N PRO A 285 10.18 27.62 -0.63
CA PRO A 285 9.94 29.00 -1.04
C PRO A 285 11.20 29.54 -1.72
N PRO A 286 11.07 30.38 -2.76
CA PRO A 286 12.22 31.03 -3.35
C PRO A 286 12.97 31.78 -2.26
N ARG A 287 14.22 31.40 -2.00
CA ARG A 287 15.11 32.21 -1.18
C ARG A 287 15.11 33.59 -1.81
N ALA A 288 14.55 34.58 -1.09
CA ALA A 288 14.70 35.97 -1.46
C ALA A 288 16.21 36.20 -1.58
N THR A 289 16.68 36.30 -2.83
CA THR A 289 18.02 36.79 -3.11
C THR A 289 17.96 38.24 -2.62
N MET A 290 18.52 38.49 -1.45
CA MET A 290 18.84 39.85 -1.06
C MET A 290 19.81 40.35 -2.14
N LEU A 291 19.27 41.00 -3.15
CA LEU A 291 20.02 41.93 -3.95
C LEU A 291 20.49 43.00 -2.96
N LEU A 292 21.71 42.88 -2.50
CA LEU A 292 22.44 43.98 -1.88
C LEU A 292 22.45 45.09 -2.93
N ASP A 293 21.63 46.07 -2.75
CA ASP A 293 21.67 47.31 -3.49
C ASP A 293 23.02 47.95 -3.28
N PRO A 294 23.95 48.03 -4.26
CA PRO A 294 25.25 48.60 -4.07
C PRO A 294 25.22 50.13 -3.82
N ALA A 295 24.02 50.76 -3.83
CA ALA A 295 23.85 52.16 -3.67
C ALA A 295 23.60 52.63 -2.21
N ALA A 296 23.50 51.72 -1.26
CA ALA A 296 23.29 52.08 0.18
C ALA A 296 24.61 51.99 0.96
N LEU A 297 25.63 52.70 0.54
CA LEU A 297 26.79 53.03 1.42
C LEU A 297 26.48 54.32 2.15
N PRO A 298 26.51 54.35 3.50
CA PRO A 298 26.40 55.60 4.25
C PRO A 298 27.67 56.40 4.05
N ILE A 299 27.44 57.67 3.62
CA ILE A 299 28.43 58.70 3.41
C ILE A 299 29.20 58.98 4.69
N ALA A 300 30.52 59.17 4.50
CA ALA A 300 31.56 59.41 5.46
C ALA A 300 31.24 60.38 6.59
N VAL A 301 31.66 60.01 7.79
CA VAL A 301 31.91 60.92 8.90
C VAL A 301 33.12 61.81 8.56
N GLN A 302 32.86 63.10 8.36
CA GLN A 302 33.90 64.14 8.37
C GLN A 302 34.54 64.19 9.75
N ARG A 303 35.83 64.00 9.80
CA ARG A 303 36.66 64.31 10.95
C ARG A 303 36.93 65.83 10.90
N ASP A 304 36.37 66.50 11.86
CA ASP A 304 36.86 67.83 12.21
C ASP A 304 38.00 67.68 13.21
N ALA A 305 39.16 68.12 12.78
CA ALA A 305 40.35 68.28 13.59
C ALA A 305 40.46 69.72 14.03
N THR A 306 40.27 69.97 15.30
CA THR A 306 40.76 71.21 15.91
C THR A 306 41.31 70.88 17.30
N LEU A 307 42.63 70.97 17.41
CA LEU A 307 43.31 71.19 18.65
C LEU A 307 43.39 72.70 18.94
N PRO A 308 43.40 73.11 20.17
CA PRO A 308 44.33 74.16 20.61
C PRO A 308 45.02 73.81 21.92
N GLY A 309 46.27 74.35 22.01
CA GLY A 309 46.95 74.92 23.14
C GLY A 309 47.52 73.98 24.19
#